data_45f697d565a79eec76dc17891c7391db
#
_entry.id   45f697d565a79eec76dc17891c7391db
#
_cell.length_a   1.000
_cell.length_b   1.000
_cell.length_c   1.000
_cell.angle_alpha   90.00
_cell.angle_beta   90.00
_cell.angle_gamma   90.00
#
_symmetry.space_group_name_H-M   'P 1'
#
loop_
_entity.id
_entity.type
_entity.pdbx_description
1 polymer ?
#
loop_
_entity_poly.entity_id
_entity_poly.type
_entity_poly.pdbx_seq_one_letter_code
_entity_poly.pdbx_strand_id
1 'polypeptide(L)'
;PIHHWLFKKIVLFEDLEKKVVSSISNEYDKEKVKEITTRLQNQYGDFIPPQPLEDLIDTDNIHGWLQNKISIAEIRQAATIRELIDVFGMDIIAKIKDVYKEQGMALGKELSSNGSISNAMDLYKELNNFLLEGMPCDNVNNVVSSSDEEVKWQITQCLHRPYWDKVNMDANIMYNLRFTWVQNFIENANPNYTYNVDLVNNIPLHSIFLK
;
A
#
# COMPACT_ATOMS: atom_id res chain seq x y z
N PRO A 1 17.90 8.80 -6.80
CA PRO A 1 18.09 7.37 -6.55
C PRO A 1 17.14 6.84 -5.46
N ILE A 2 17.66 6.33 -4.33
CA ILE A 2 16.83 5.62 -3.34
C ILE A 2 15.77 6.51 -2.67
N HIS A 3 16.06 7.79 -2.44
CA HIS A 3 15.10 8.72 -1.82
C HIS A 3 13.92 9.00 -2.76
N HIS A 4 14.14 9.19 -4.05
CA HIS A 4 13.07 9.34 -5.05
C HIS A 4 12.23 8.08 -5.19
N TRP A 5 12.86 6.92 -5.15
CA TRP A 5 12.19 5.63 -5.19
C TRP A 5 11.23 5.47 -4.00
N LEU A 6 11.70 5.76 -2.79
CA LEU A 6 10.86 5.70 -1.60
C LEU A 6 9.76 6.79 -1.60
N PHE A 7 10.11 8.01 -1.99
CA PHE A 7 9.15 9.12 -2.10
C PHE A 7 8.00 8.78 -3.04
N LYS A 8 8.29 8.21 -4.22
CA LYS A 8 7.26 7.74 -5.15
C LYS A 8 6.30 6.74 -4.50
N LYS A 9 6.80 5.81 -3.72
CA LYS A 9 5.98 4.81 -3.01
C LYS A 9 5.07 5.46 -1.96
N ILE A 10 5.57 6.46 -1.23
CA ILE A 10 4.77 7.22 -0.27
C ILE A 10 3.65 7.98 -0.97
N VAL A 11 3.96 8.65 -2.09
CA VAL A 11 2.96 9.38 -2.88
C VAL A 11 1.88 8.43 -3.41
N LEU A 12 2.24 7.26 -3.94
CA LEU A 12 1.28 6.25 -4.39
C LEU A 12 0.38 5.76 -3.24
N PHE A 13 0.94 5.58 -2.06
CA PHE A 13 0.20 5.18 -0.88
C PHE A 13 -0.80 6.26 -0.44
N GLU A 14 -0.42 7.54 -0.51
CA GLU A 14 -1.32 8.67 -0.24
C GLU A 14 -2.40 8.82 -1.32
N ASP A 15 -2.06 8.63 -2.58
CA ASP A 15 -3.02 8.65 -3.69
C ASP A 15 -4.10 7.58 -3.53
N LEU A 16 -3.75 6.42 -3.00
CA LEU A 16 -4.70 5.36 -2.68
C LEU A 16 -5.72 5.83 -1.63
N GLU A 17 -5.28 6.49 -0.55
CA GLU A 17 -6.17 7.07 0.46
C GLU A 17 -7.11 8.13 -0.16
N LYS A 18 -6.59 9.01 -1.00
CA LYS A 18 -7.40 10.03 -1.70
C LYS A 18 -8.48 9.40 -2.57
N LYS A 19 -8.16 8.31 -3.27
CA LYS A 19 -9.12 7.57 -4.10
C LYS A 19 -10.18 6.86 -3.27
N VAL A 20 -9.83 6.31 -2.12
CA VAL A 20 -10.78 5.75 -1.15
C VAL A 20 -11.78 6.83 -0.72
N VAL A 21 -11.28 7.97 -0.27
CA VAL A 21 -12.11 9.10 0.16
C VAL A 21 -13.03 9.58 -0.96
N SER A 22 -12.51 9.74 -2.17
CA SER A 22 -13.30 10.15 -3.34
C SER A 22 -14.40 9.14 -3.67
N SER A 23 -14.11 7.86 -3.64
CA SER A 23 -15.09 6.79 -3.91
C SER A 23 -16.25 6.81 -2.90
N ILE A 24 -15.95 6.94 -1.61
CA ILE A 24 -16.96 7.00 -0.58
C ILE A 24 -17.75 8.32 -0.67
N SER A 25 -17.10 9.46 -0.93
CA SER A 25 -17.76 10.75 -1.12
C SER A 25 -18.76 10.76 -2.26
N ASN A 26 -18.55 9.97 -3.30
CA ASN A 26 -19.45 9.93 -4.47
C ASN A 26 -20.78 9.22 -4.18
N GLU A 27 -20.83 8.36 -3.16
CA GLU A 27 -22.00 7.52 -2.89
C GLU A 27 -22.64 7.74 -1.51
N TYR A 28 -21.94 8.39 -0.60
CA TYR A 28 -22.36 8.64 0.77
C TYR A 28 -22.42 10.15 1.07
N ASP A 29 -22.74 10.51 2.32
CA ASP A 29 -22.79 11.90 2.77
C ASP A 29 -21.42 12.59 2.62
N LYS A 30 -21.30 13.39 1.57
CA LYS A 30 -20.07 14.09 1.19
C LYS A 30 -19.58 15.07 2.26
N GLU A 31 -20.50 15.77 2.92
CA GLU A 31 -20.14 16.73 3.99
C GLU A 31 -19.59 15.98 5.21
N LYS A 32 -20.16 14.82 5.53
CA LYS A 32 -19.69 13.98 6.62
C LYS A 32 -18.29 13.40 6.32
N VAL A 33 -18.06 12.94 5.10
CA VAL A 33 -16.74 12.48 4.66
C VAL A 33 -15.72 13.61 4.78
N LYS A 34 -16.05 14.81 4.32
CA LYS A 34 -15.18 15.99 4.41
C LYS A 34 -14.86 16.38 5.85
N GLU A 35 -15.84 16.34 6.75
CA GLU A 35 -15.63 16.57 8.18
C GLU A 35 -14.61 15.61 8.77
N ILE A 36 -14.76 14.31 8.50
CA ILE A 36 -13.85 13.26 8.98
C ILE A 36 -12.44 13.49 8.44
N THR A 37 -12.29 13.64 7.14
CA THR A 37 -10.98 13.75 6.49
C THR A 37 -10.24 15.03 6.89
N THR A 38 -10.95 16.16 7.00
CA THR A 38 -10.35 17.42 7.46
C THR A 38 -9.83 17.30 8.89
N ARG A 39 -10.61 16.70 9.77
CA ARG A 39 -10.22 16.49 11.17
C ARG A 39 -9.01 15.56 11.28
N LEU A 40 -8.95 14.48 10.50
CA LEU A 40 -7.84 13.54 10.52
C LEU A 40 -6.57 14.13 9.91
N GLN A 41 -6.67 14.96 8.88
CA GLN A 41 -5.52 15.71 8.36
C GLN A 41 -4.97 16.69 9.42
N ASN A 42 -5.83 17.39 10.13
CA ASN A 42 -5.41 18.28 11.22
C ASN A 42 -4.76 17.51 12.37
N GLN A 43 -5.23 16.30 12.66
CA GLN A 43 -4.74 15.48 13.76
C GLN A 43 -3.40 14.79 13.44
N TYR A 44 -3.25 14.22 12.25
CA TYR A 44 -2.13 13.36 11.90
C TYR A 44 -1.15 13.98 10.90
N GLY A 45 -1.61 14.91 10.07
CA GLY A 45 -0.80 15.62 9.08
C GLY A 45 -1.44 15.61 7.70
N ASP A 46 -1.07 16.62 6.91
CA ASP A 46 -1.54 16.79 5.53
C ASP A 46 -0.86 15.81 4.58
N PHE A 47 -1.48 15.65 3.39
CA PHE A 47 -0.85 14.98 2.27
C PHE A 47 0.39 15.73 1.79
N ILE A 48 1.33 15.02 1.20
CA ILE A 48 2.48 15.61 0.54
C ILE A 48 1.95 16.48 -0.62
N PRO A 49 2.35 17.77 -0.71
CA PRO A 49 1.93 18.62 -1.82
C PRO A 49 2.52 18.13 -3.15
N PRO A 50 1.85 18.43 -4.30
CA PRO A 50 2.28 17.97 -5.62
C PRO A 50 3.51 18.78 -6.12
N GLN A 51 4.63 18.59 -5.48
CA GLN A 51 5.90 19.28 -5.74
C GLN A 51 7.03 18.25 -5.85
N PRO A 52 8.12 18.56 -6.57
CA PRO A 52 9.30 17.71 -6.60
C PRO A 52 9.87 17.48 -5.20
N LEU A 53 10.45 16.30 -4.99
CA LEU A 53 11.08 15.93 -3.71
C LEU A 53 12.10 16.96 -3.26
N GLU A 54 12.87 17.51 -4.18
CA GLU A 54 13.94 18.48 -3.93
C GLU A 54 13.44 19.78 -3.28
N ASP A 55 12.18 20.15 -3.55
CA ASP A 55 11.56 21.36 -3.00
C ASP A 55 10.94 21.13 -1.62
N LEU A 56 10.81 19.88 -1.19
CA LEU A 56 10.10 19.48 0.02
C LEU A 56 10.99 18.91 1.11
N ILE A 57 12.05 18.21 0.70
CA ILE A 57 12.84 17.39 1.60
C ILE A 57 13.72 18.22 2.53
N ASP A 58 13.79 17.81 3.79
CA ASP A 58 14.79 18.32 4.72
C ASP A 58 16.15 17.69 4.40
N THR A 59 17.03 18.47 3.76
CA THR A 59 18.35 18.00 3.33
C THR A 59 19.30 17.71 4.49
N ASP A 60 19.03 18.29 5.66
CA ASP A 60 19.84 18.07 6.87
C ASP A 60 19.45 16.75 7.56
N ASN A 61 18.22 16.28 7.35
CA ASN A 61 17.71 15.03 7.91
C ASN A 61 16.78 14.28 6.95
N ILE A 62 17.33 13.84 5.83
CA ILE A 62 16.58 13.15 4.76
C ILE A 62 15.84 11.91 5.29
N HIS A 63 16.52 11.08 6.07
CA HIS A 63 15.93 9.84 6.62
C HIS A 63 14.79 10.15 7.59
N GLY A 64 14.99 11.08 8.51
CA GLY A 64 13.93 11.48 9.44
C GLY A 64 12.73 12.10 8.75
N TRP A 65 12.95 12.90 7.71
CA TRP A 65 11.87 13.47 6.91
C TRP A 65 11.04 12.39 6.21
N LEU A 66 11.68 11.44 5.51
CA LEU A 66 11.01 10.33 4.84
C LEU A 66 10.27 9.43 5.84
N GLN A 67 10.89 9.07 6.95
CA GLN A 67 10.25 8.28 8.00
C GLN A 67 9.03 8.98 8.57
N ASN A 68 9.10 10.29 8.77
CA ASN A 68 7.96 11.09 9.23
C ASN A 68 6.81 11.05 8.21
N LYS A 69 7.10 11.18 6.91
CA LYS A 69 6.06 11.08 5.86
C LYS A 69 5.42 9.71 5.79
N ILE A 70 6.18 8.65 5.96
CA ILE A 70 5.64 7.28 6.08
C ILE A 70 4.69 7.20 7.29
N SER A 71 5.14 7.66 8.46
CA SER A 71 4.35 7.58 9.69
C SER A 71 3.04 8.35 9.59
N ILE A 72 3.06 9.55 9.03
CA ILE A 72 1.83 10.35 8.80
C ILE A 72 0.88 9.61 7.85
N ALA A 73 1.37 9.14 6.71
CA ALA A 73 0.57 8.47 5.69
C ALA A 73 -0.06 7.18 6.23
N GLU A 74 0.72 6.36 6.92
CA GLU A 74 0.26 5.08 7.48
C GLU A 74 -0.84 5.28 8.53
N ILE A 75 -0.62 6.15 9.50
CA ILE A 75 -1.59 6.35 10.58
C ILE A 75 -2.86 7.06 10.08
N ARG A 76 -2.72 8.07 9.22
CA ARG A 76 -3.86 8.79 8.65
C ARG A 76 -4.74 7.88 7.79
N GLN A 77 -4.14 7.06 6.91
CA GLN A 77 -4.90 6.12 6.09
C GLN A 77 -5.68 5.12 6.95
N ALA A 78 -5.06 4.54 7.95
CA ALA A 78 -5.72 3.59 8.85
C ALA A 78 -6.87 4.24 9.62
N ALA A 79 -6.66 5.44 10.16
CA ALA A 79 -7.69 6.21 10.86
C ALA A 79 -8.84 6.60 9.93
N THR A 80 -8.55 7.01 8.71
CA THR A 80 -9.55 7.38 7.71
C THR A 80 -10.44 6.18 7.38
N ILE A 81 -9.87 5.03 7.05
CA ILE A 81 -10.64 3.82 6.72
C ILE A 81 -11.48 3.39 7.92
N ARG A 82 -10.90 3.35 9.12
CA ARG A 82 -11.61 2.97 10.33
C ARG A 82 -12.82 3.87 10.59
N GLU A 83 -12.64 5.20 10.53
CA GLU A 83 -13.75 6.12 10.82
C GLU A 83 -14.82 6.11 9.74
N LEU A 84 -14.45 5.94 8.47
CA LEU A 84 -15.45 5.77 7.40
C LEU A 84 -16.30 4.51 7.64
N ILE A 85 -15.68 3.40 8.06
CA ILE A 85 -16.41 2.18 8.40
C ILE A 85 -17.32 2.40 9.62
N ASP A 86 -16.83 3.07 10.65
CA ASP A 86 -17.61 3.35 11.86
C ASP A 86 -18.86 4.19 11.56
N VAL A 87 -18.78 5.15 10.62
CA VAL A 87 -19.87 6.04 10.27
C VAL A 87 -20.81 5.42 9.25
N PHE A 88 -20.30 4.77 8.21
CA PHE A 88 -21.09 4.30 7.07
C PHE A 88 -21.39 2.79 7.09
N GLY A 89 -20.74 2.03 7.99
CA GLY A 89 -20.94 0.60 8.15
C GLY A 89 -19.97 -0.26 7.35
N MET A 90 -20.01 -1.57 7.63
CA MET A 90 -19.09 -2.56 7.04
C MET A 90 -19.27 -2.73 5.52
N ASP A 91 -20.43 -2.35 4.97
CA ASP A 91 -20.71 -2.49 3.53
C ASP A 91 -19.75 -1.67 2.65
N ILE A 92 -19.17 -0.60 3.19
CA ILE A 92 -18.20 0.21 2.43
C ILE A 92 -16.88 -0.50 2.20
N ILE A 93 -16.57 -1.56 2.94
CA ILE A 93 -15.31 -2.31 2.78
C ILE A 93 -15.19 -2.86 1.35
N ALA A 94 -16.28 -3.34 0.76
CA ALA A 94 -16.28 -3.80 -0.64
C ALA A 94 -15.90 -2.69 -1.62
N LYS A 95 -16.37 -1.45 -1.39
CA LYS A 95 -16.02 -0.28 -2.21
C LYS A 95 -14.56 0.13 -2.03
N ILE A 96 -14.08 0.13 -0.79
CA ILE A 96 -12.66 0.39 -0.49
C ILE A 96 -11.78 -0.66 -1.15
N LYS A 97 -12.18 -1.92 -1.08
CA LYS A 97 -11.47 -3.04 -1.74
C LYS A 97 -11.38 -2.85 -3.27
N ASP A 98 -12.45 -2.36 -3.90
CA ASP A 98 -12.44 -2.05 -5.32
C ASP A 98 -11.43 -0.94 -5.66
N VAL A 99 -11.27 0.06 -4.83
CA VAL A 99 -10.25 1.12 -5.00
C VAL A 99 -8.84 0.55 -4.94
N TYR A 100 -8.55 -0.31 -3.96
CA TYR A 100 -7.27 -1.02 -3.85
C TYR A 100 -6.99 -1.89 -5.08
N LYS A 101 -8.00 -2.64 -5.52
CA LYS A 101 -7.95 -3.44 -6.74
C LYS A 101 -7.62 -2.61 -7.97
N GLU A 102 -8.31 -1.49 -8.16
CA GLU A 102 -8.14 -0.61 -9.33
C GLU A 102 -6.75 0.00 -9.41
N GLN A 103 -6.17 0.46 -8.29
CA GLN A 103 -4.81 0.98 -8.30
C GLN A 103 -3.79 -0.12 -8.62
N GLY A 104 -3.91 -1.29 -8.01
CA GLY A 104 -3.06 -2.44 -8.31
C GLY A 104 -3.13 -2.82 -9.80
N MET A 105 -4.34 -2.93 -10.35
CA MET A 105 -4.56 -3.22 -11.77
C MET A 105 -3.92 -2.17 -12.69
N ALA A 106 -4.14 -0.89 -12.42
CA ALA A 106 -3.63 0.18 -13.25
C ALA A 106 -2.10 0.19 -13.31
N LEU A 107 -1.44 0.04 -12.17
CA LEU A 107 0.01 -0.01 -12.09
C LEU A 107 0.59 -1.30 -12.71
N GLY A 108 -0.07 -2.43 -12.53
CA GLY A 108 0.31 -3.67 -13.20
C GLY A 108 0.21 -3.59 -14.72
N LYS A 109 -0.85 -2.98 -15.24
CA LYS A 109 -1.02 -2.74 -16.69
C LYS A 109 0.01 -1.76 -17.24
N GLU A 110 0.31 -0.69 -16.51
CA GLU A 110 1.36 0.26 -16.88
C GLU A 110 2.71 -0.45 -16.99
N LEU A 111 3.04 -1.29 -16.02
CA LEU A 111 4.26 -2.09 -16.04
C LEU A 111 4.32 -3.04 -17.24
N SER A 112 3.24 -3.75 -17.51
CA SER A 112 3.11 -4.66 -18.66
C SER A 112 3.26 -3.94 -20.00
N SER A 113 2.76 -2.70 -20.12
CA SER A 113 2.87 -1.90 -21.36
C SER A 113 4.28 -1.40 -21.63
N ASN A 114 5.11 -1.26 -20.59
CA ASN A 114 6.51 -0.82 -20.69
C ASN A 114 7.49 -1.97 -21.03
N GLY A 115 7.01 -3.20 -21.05
CA GLY A 115 7.79 -4.40 -21.36
C GLY A 115 7.25 -5.63 -20.62
N SER A 116 7.40 -6.81 -21.21
CA SER A 116 6.95 -8.03 -20.56
C SER A 116 7.92 -8.46 -19.46
N ILE A 117 7.38 -8.75 -18.28
CA ILE A 117 8.11 -9.38 -17.19
C ILE A 117 7.84 -10.87 -17.25
N SER A 118 8.88 -11.67 -17.43
CA SER A 118 8.77 -13.06 -17.84
C SER A 118 8.96 -14.09 -16.73
N ASN A 119 9.37 -13.69 -15.53
CA ASN A 119 9.64 -14.59 -14.42
C ASN A 119 9.15 -14.04 -13.07
N ALA A 120 9.00 -14.95 -12.11
CA ALA A 120 8.46 -14.63 -10.78
C ALA A 120 9.36 -13.68 -9.99
N MET A 121 10.69 -13.83 -10.07
CA MET A 121 11.62 -12.98 -9.32
C MET A 121 11.60 -11.54 -9.82
N ASP A 122 11.47 -11.32 -11.11
CA ASP A 122 11.38 -9.96 -11.67
C ASP A 122 10.04 -9.30 -11.33
N LEU A 123 8.94 -10.06 -11.31
CA LEU A 123 7.65 -9.57 -10.78
C LEU A 123 7.76 -9.16 -9.31
N TYR A 124 8.46 -9.94 -8.49
CA TYR A 124 8.70 -9.61 -7.09
C TYR A 124 9.53 -8.33 -6.94
N LYS A 125 10.59 -8.16 -7.73
CA LYS A 125 11.41 -6.93 -7.72
C LYS A 125 10.58 -5.72 -8.12
N GLU A 126 9.77 -5.84 -9.16
CA GLU A 126 8.90 -4.75 -9.60
C GLU A 126 7.81 -4.43 -8.56
N LEU A 127 7.22 -5.43 -7.93
CA LEU A 127 6.28 -5.21 -6.81
C LEU A 127 6.91 -4.30 -5.74
N ASN A 128 8.16 -4.53 -5.39
CA ASN A 128 8.86 -3.73 -4.39
C ASN A 128 9.17 -2.29 -4.85
N ASN A 129 9.04 -1.99 -6.13
CA ASN A 129 9.15 -0.62 -6.65
C ASN A 129 7.89 0.22 -6.41
N PHE A 130 6.76 -0.41 -6.12
CA PHE A 130 5.47 0.28 -5.94
C PHE A 130 4.89 0.14 -4.55
N LEU A 131 5.08 -1.01 -3.91
CA LEU A 131 4.49 -1.30 -2.61
C LEU A 131 5.29 -0.68 -1.47
N LEU A 132 4.65 0.16 -0.66
CA LEU A 132 5.29 0.75 0.53
C LEU A 132 5.47 -0.32 1.61
N GLU A 133 6.71 -0.49 2.07
CA GLU A 133 7.10 -1.45 3.12
C GLU A 133 8.16 -0.82 4.04
N GLY A 134 7.82 0.29 4.69
CA GLY A 134 8.72 1.02 5.56
C GLY A 134 9.91 1.64 4.86
N MET A 135 10.98 1.85 5.63
CA MET A 135 12.26 2.34 5.11
C MET A 135 13.07 1.19 4.51
N PRO A 136 13.92 1.43 3.50
CA PRO A 136 14.79 0.40 2.95
C PRO A 136 15.71 -0.28 3.97
N CYS A 137 16.12 0.47 5.00
CA CYS A 137 16.98 -0.03 6.08
C CYS A 137 16.26 -0.98 7.05
N ASP A 138 14.92 -1.02 7.05
CA ASP A 138 14.16 -1.95 7.89
C ASP A 138 14.36 -3.41 7.43
N ASN A 139 14.60 -3.62 6.14
CA ASN A 139 14.98 -4.90 5.54
C ASN A 139 14.10 -6.09 6.01
N VAL A 140 12.79 -5.90 5.98
CA VAL A 140 11.83 -6.87 6.54
C VAL A 140 11.49 -8.04 5.61
N ASN A 141 11.80 -7.93 4.32
CA ASN A 141 11.52 -8.99 3.34
C ASN A 141 12.62 -10.06 3.35
N ASN A 142 12.23 -11.31 3.56
CA ASN A 142 13.11 -12.46 3.53
C ASN A 142 12.65 -13.44 2.43
N VAL A 143 13.38 -13.51 1.32
CA VAL A 143 13.10 -14.47 0.24
C VAL A 143 13.58 -15.85 0.71
N VAL A 144 12.64 -16.80 0.82
CA VAL A 144 12.90 -18.16 1.30
C VAL A 144 13.15 -19.15 0.16
N SER A 145 12.61 -18.88 -1.03
CA SER A 145 12.89 -19.65 -2.24
C SER A 145 12.59 -18.81 -3.48
N SER A 146 13.33 -19.09 -4.57
CA SER A 146 13.09 -18.45 -5.86
C SER A 146 13.47 -19.34 -7.03
N SER A 147 12.65 -19.28 -8.07
CA SER A 147 12.90 -19.85 -9.41
C SER A 147 12.28 -18.92 -10.45
N ASP A 148 12.37 -19.24 -11.72
CA ASP A 148 11.67 -18.49 -12.77
C ASP A 148 10.15 -18.59 -12.64
N GLU A 149 9.63 -19.71 -12.13
CA GLU A 149 8.21 -19.99 -12.02
C GLU A 149 7.60 -19.55 -10.67
N GLU A 150 8.41 -19.45 -9.62
CA GLU A 150 7.92 -19.15 -8.27
C GLU A 150 8.93 -18.40 -7.43
N VAL A 151 8.44 -17.40 -6.68
CA VAL A 151 9.19 -16.75 -5.60
C VAL A 151 8.34 -16.77 -4.33
N LYS A 152 8.96 -17.13 -3.20
CA LYS A 152 8.34 -17.10 -1.88
C LYS A 152 9.13 -16.24 -0.93
N TRP A 153 8.42 -15.43 -0.15
CA TRP A 153 9.05 -14.60 0.87
C TRP A 153 8.19 -14.49 2.13
N GLN A 154 8.85 -14.21 3.23
CA GLN A 154 8.23 -13.88 4.50
C GLN A 154 8.61 -12.46 4.90
N ILE A 155 7.71 -11.80 5.61
CA ILE A 155 7.96 -10.50 6.22
C ILE A 155 8.35 -10.76 7.67
N THR A 156 9.58 -10.41 8.04
CA THR A 156 10.14 -10.69 9.38
C THR A 156 9.46 -9.90 10.48
N GLN A 157 8.94 -8.72 10.15
CA GLN A 157 8.20 -7.85 11.03
C GLN A 157 7.19 -7.01 10.22
N CYS A 158 5.93 -7.00 10.66
CA CYS A 158 4.93 -6.12 10.04
C CYS A 158 5.13 -4.67 10.51
N LEU A 159 5.55 -3.80 9.59
CA LEU A 159 5.77 -2.39 9.88
C LEU A 159 4.48 -1.55 9.90
N HIS A 160 3.38 -2.11 9.39
CA HIS A 160 2.07 -1.43 9.34
C HIS A 160 1.27 -1.61 10.62
N ARG A 161 1.34 -2.78 11.24
CA ARG A 161 0.55 -3.16 12.40
C ARG A 161 0.58 -2.15 13.55
N PRO A 162 1.73 -1.58 13.94
CA PRO A 162 1.79 -0.58 15.00
C PRO A 162 0.93 0.66 14.72
N TYR A 163 0.84 1.09 13.46
CA TYR A 163 -0.03 2.22 13.08
C TYR A 163 -1.51 1.86 13.15
N TRP A 164 -1.88 0.66 12.67
CA TRP A 164 -3.26 0.17 12.73
C TRP A 164 -3.74 0.03 14.18
N ASP A 165 -2.91 -0.55 15.04
CA ASP A 165 -3.22 -0.74 16.46
C ASP A 165 -3.43 0.58 17.19
N LYS A 166 -2.66 1.63 16.86
CA LYS A 166 -2.80 2.97 17.46
C LYS A 166 -4.18 3.61 17.23
N VAL A 167 -4.81 3.29 16.14
CA VAL A 167 -6.12 3.84 15.77
C VAL A 167 -7.25 2.80 15.89
N ASN A 168 -6.98 1.65 16.48
CA ASN A 168 -7.90 0.52 16.64
C ASN A 168 -8.50 0.05 15.30
N MET A 169 -7.71 0.08 14.23
CA MET A 169 -8.10 -0.47 12.94
C MET A 169 -7.90 -1.98 12.93
N ASP A 170 -8.91 -2.73 12.46
CA ASP A 170 -8.84 -4.18 12.32
C ASP A 170 -7.75 -4.56 11.30
N ALA A 171 -6.72 -5.26 11.79
CA ALA A 171 -5.59 -5.69 10.97
C ALA A 171 -6.01 -6.64 9.84
N ASN A 172 -7.01 -7.50 10.06
CA ASN A 172 -7.47 -8.44 9.02
C ASN A 172 -8.08 -7.69 7.83
N ILE A 173 -8.82 -6.62 8.07
CA ILE A 173 -9.36 -5.76 7.01
C ILE A 173 -8.19 -5.15 6.20
N MET A 174 -7.20 -4.58 6.88
CA MET A 174 -6.07 -3.94 6.22
C MET A 174 -5.21 -4.94 5.45
N TYR A 175 -4.95 -6.12 5.98
CA TYR A 175 -4.24 -7.18 5.26
C TYR A 175 -5.00 -7.62 4.00
N ASN A 176 -6.31 -7.82 4.09
CA ASN A 176 -7.13 -8.20 2.93
C ASN A 176 -7.11 -7.14 1.82
N LEU A 177 -7.18 -5.86 2.18
CA LEU A 177 -7.06 -4.75 1.24
C LEU A 177 -5.69 -4.79 0.55
N ARG A 178 -4.62 -4.93 1.32
CA ARG A 178 -3.25 -4.97 0.81
C ARG A 178 -3.02 -6.18 -0.11
N PHE A 179 -3.49 -7.37 0.27
CA PHE A 179 -3.38 -8.59 -0.55
C PHE A 179 -4.16 -8.47 -1.86
N THR A 180 -5.33 -7.85 -1.83
CA THR A 180 -6.11 -7.57 -3.03
C THR A 180 -5.34 -6.66 -4.00
N TRP A 181 -4.69 -5.62 -3.49
CA TRP A 181 -3.84 -4.74 -4.28
C TRP A 181 -2.70 -5.51 -4.95
N VAL A 182 -1.96 -6.30 -4.18
CA VAL A 182 -0.81 -7.08 -4.67
C VAL A 182 -1.24 -8.10 -5.72
N GLN A 183 -2.30 -8.87 -5.46
CA GLN A 183 -2.81 -9.87 -6.42
C GLN A 183 -3.16 -9.22 -7.76
N ASN A 184 -3.87 -8.10 -7.74
CA ASN A 184 -4.27 -7.41 -8.96
C ASN A 184 -3.10 -6.75 -9.68
N PHE A 185 -2.10 -6.26 -8.95
CA PHE A 185 -0.85 -5.78 -9.54
C PHE A 185 -0.13 -6.90 -10.30
N ILE A 186 0.09 -8.04 -9.66
CA ILE A 186 0.81 -9.19 -10.26
C ILE A 186 0.07 -9.74 -11.48
N GLU A 187 -1.23 -10.00 -11.36
CA GLU A 187 -2.02 -10.59 -12.44
C GLU A 187 -2.17 -9.67 -13.65
N ASN A 188 -2.09 -8.36 -13.47
CA ASN A 188 -2.12 -7.39 -14.57
C ASN A 188 -0.72 -7.04 -15.09
N ALA A 189 0.34 -7.23 -14.32
CA ALA A 189 1.72 -7.14 -14.80
C ALA A 189 2.07 -8.34 -15.70
N ASN A 190 1.64 -9.53 -15.31
CA ASN A 190 1.73 -10.74 -16.17
C ASN A 190 0.56 -11.70 -15.83
N PRO A 191 -0.40 -11.90 -16.76
CA PRO A 191 -1.59 -12.73 -16.51
C PRO A 191 -1.30 -14.22 -16.31
N ASN A 192 -0.10 -14.69 -16.65
CA ASN A 192 0.31 -16.08 -16.41
C ASN A 192 0.70 -16.36 -14.96
N TYR A 193 0.89 -15.32 -14.16
CA TYR A 193 1.25 -15.42 -12.75
C TYR A 193 0.12 -14.98 -11.85
N THR A 194 0.14 -15.46 -10.61
CA THR A 194 -0.76 -15.01 -9.54
C THR A 194 -0.01 -14.88 -8.23
N TYR A 195 -0.72 -14.40 -7.22
CA TYR A 195 -0.20 -14.16 -5.88
C TYR A 195 -1.08 -14.85 -4.84
N ASN A 196 -0.45 -15.44 -3.82
CA ASN A 196 -1.13 -16.03 -2.69
C ASN A 196 -0.37 -15.79 -1.39
N VAL A 197 -1.10 -15.88 -0.27
CA VAL A 197 -0.53 -15.84 1.09
C VAL A 197 -1.05 -17.03 1.86
N ASP A 198 -0.15 -17.86 2.35
CA ASP A 198 -0.42 -18.98 3.24
C ASP A 198 0.14 -18.73 4.64
N LEU A 199 -0.48 -19.31 5.66
CA LEU A 199 0.08 -19.30 7.01
C LEU A 199 0.91 -20.57 7.20
N VAL A 200 2.20 -20.40 7.44
CA VAL A 200 3.13 -21.48 7.78
C VAL A 200 3.69 -21.21 9.16
N ASN A 201 3.35 -22.05 10.12
CA ASN A 201 3.70 -21.85 11.54
C ASN A 201 3.25 -20.46 12.07
N ASN A 202 2.04 -20.02 11.68
CA ASN A 202 1.47 -18.71 11.98
C ASN A 202 2.23 -17.50 11.40
N ILE A 203 3.16 -17.72 10.46
CA ILE A 203 3.86 -16.66 9.74
C ILE A 203 3.33 -16.61 8.32
N PRO A 204 2.92 -15.44 7.81
CA PRO A 204 2.51 -15.30 6.42
C PRO A 204 3.66 -15.62 5.46
N LEU A 205 3.41 -16.58 4.58
CA LEU A 205 4.28 -16.92 3.46
C LEU A 205 3.62 -16.40 2.18
N HIS A 206 4.23 -15.40 1.61
CA HIS A 206 3.80 -14.80 0.34
C HIS A 206 4.42 -15.56 -0.82
N SER A 207 3.67 -15.72 -1.90
CA SER A 207 4.17 -16.35 -3.12
C SER A 207 3.63 -15.68 -4.37
N ILE A 208 4.51 -15.52 -5.36
CA ILE A 208 4.16 -15.23 -6.75
C ILE A 208 4.51 -16.48 -7.54
N PHE A 209 3.59 -17.03 -8.30
CA PHE A 209 3.81 -18.29 -9.00
C PHE A 209 3.06 -18.35 -10.33
N LEU A 210 3.59 -19.17 -11.24
CA LEU A 210 3.01 -19.49 -12.54
C LEU A 210 1.70 -20.26 -12.33
N LYS A 211 0.62 -19.87 -13.04
CA LYS A 211 -0.68 -20.55 -13.01
C LYS A 211 -0.66 -21.90 -13.72
#